data_d1d8798c08bb14c60485bce99034f052
#
_entry.id   d1d8798c08bb14c60485bce99034f052
#
_cell.length_a   1.000
_cell.length_b   1.000
_cell.length_c   1.000
_cell.angle_alpha   90.00
_cell.angle_beta   90.00
_cell.angle_gamma   90.00
#
_symmetry.space_group_name_H-M   'P 1'
#
loop_
_entity.id
_entity.type
_entity.pdbx_description
1 polymer ?
#
loop_
_entity_poly.entity_id
_entity_poly.type
_entity_poly.pdbx_seq_one_letter_code
_entity_poly.pdbx_strand_id
1 'polypeptide(L)'
;MRLSKNFTLKELTRSNTATRLGIDNEPSKEGILKLTLLATELLQPLRNAVGSLRITSGYRSPQLSEAIGSSSNSQHCRYEAVDMQFVKRGKMDNIKIYDALIDLDLDFDQCILEFGNATEHIDPTEPDWIHLSWKVVDNRRQTLVAYKDENNKTKYRPIINYNCI
;
A
#
# COMPACT_ATOMS: atom_id res chain seq x y z
N MET A 1 9.49 -14.26 11.70
CA MET A 1 8.63 -15.17 10.91
C MET A 1 8.61 -14.70 9.47
N ARG A 2 8.69 -15.63 8.50
CA ARG A 2 8.61 -15.36 7.06
C ARG A 2 7.17 -15.61 6.60
N LEU A 3 6.59 -14.70 5.82
CA LEU A 3 5.23 -14.78 5.29
C LEU A 3 5.22 -15.31 3.84
N SER A 4 6.21 -14.91 3.04
CA SER A 4 6.43 -15.43 1.68
C SER A 4 7.92 -15.51 1.38
N LYS A 5 8.34 -15.84 0.16
CA LYS A 5 9.76 -15.96 -0.22
C LYS A 5 10.58 -14.70 0.15
N ASN A 6 10.02 -13.50 0.00
CA ASN A 6 10.75 -12.25 0.16
C ASN A 6 10.18 -11.32 1.25
N PHE A 7 9.03 -11.65 1.86
CA PHE A 7 8.40 -10.81 2.87
C PHE A 7 8.38 -11.47 4.24
N THR A 8 8.60 -10.67 5.27
CA THR A 8 8.59 -11.09 6.68
C THR A 8 7.48 -10.37 7.46
N LEU A 9 7.02 -11.01 8.54
CA LEU A 9 6.04 -10.38 9.44
C LEU A 9 6.55 -9.03 9.97
N LYS A 10 7.84 -8.95 10.33
CA LYS A 10 8.47 -7.72 10.84
C LYS A 10 8.39 -6.57 9.84
N GLU A 11 8.53 -6.83 8.53
CA GLU A 11 8.40 -5.77 7.51
C GLU A 11 6.99 -5.23 7.44
N LEU A 12 5.98 -6.11 7.57
CA LEU A 12 4.57 -5.75 7.46
C LEU A 12 3.96 -5.21 8.77
N THR A 13 4.69 -5.23 9.88
CA THR A 13 4.18 -4.74 11.19
C THR A 13 5.06 -3.66 11.82
N ARG A 14 6.26 -3.41 11.26
CA ARG A 14 7.19 -2.43 11.80
C ARG A 14 6.61 -1.02 11.74
N SER A 15 6.65 -0.29 12.84
CA SER A 15 6.32 1.13 12.91
C SER A 15 7.24 1.87 13.88
N ASN A 16 7.98 2.85 13.37
CA ASN A 16 8.81 3.72 14.21
C ASN A 16 7.95 4.58 15.16
N THR A 17 6.75 4.96 14.71
CA THR A 17 5.81 5.74 15.53
C THR A 17 5.29 4.89 16.68
N ALA A 18 4.89 3.63 16.44
CA ALA A 18 4.48 2.71 17.50
C ALA A 18 5.58 2.57 18.56
N THR A 19 6.83 2.32 18.11
CA THR A 19 7.99 2.21 19.01
C THR A 19 8.20 3.48 19.84
N ARG A 20 8.16 4.65 19.20
CA ARG A 20 8.36 5.95 19.88
C ARG A 20 7.28 6.27 20.91
N LEU A 21 6.02 5.89 20.61
CA LEU A 21 4.87 6.19 21.46
C LEU A 21 4.54 5.06 22.43
N GLY A 22 5.26 3.93 22.40
CA GLY A 22 4.98 2.76 23.23
C GLY A 22 3.64 2.11 22.89
N ILE A 23 3.17 2.23 21.65
CA ILE A 23 1.91 1.64 21.19
C ILE A 23 2.17 0.20 20.77
N ASP A 24 1.35 -0.73 21.28
CA ASP A 24 1.35 -2.12 20.82
C ASP A 24 0.85 -2.20 19.38
N ASN A 25 1.67 -2.80 18.51
CA ASN A 25 1.37 -3.04 17.10
C ASN A 25 1.58 -4.51 16.71
N GLU A 26 1.43 -5.41 17.67
CA GLU A 26 1.51 -6.85 17.42
C GLU A 26 0.21 -7.36 16.77
N PRO A 27 0.30 -8.12 15.65
CA PRO A 27 -0.88 -8.63 14.99
C PRO A 27 -1.44 -9.85 15.74
N SER A 28 -2.75 -10.04 15.67
CA SER A 28 -3.40 -11.26 16.13
C SER A 28 -3.00 -12.47 15.28
N LYS A 29 -3.27 -13.68 15.74
CA LYS A 29 -3.04 -14.92 14.96
C LYS A 29 -3.82 -14.90 13.63
N GLU A 30 -5.07 -14.42 13.64
CA GLU A 30 -5.87 -14.24 12.42
C GLU A 30 -5.24 -13.17 11.51
N GLY A 31 -4.76 -12.06 12.08
CA GLY A 31 -4.06 -11.02 11.33
C GLY A 31 -2.80 -11.53 10.65
N ILE A 32 -2.03 -12.42 11.30
CA ILE A 32 -0.87 -13.06 10.68
C ILE A 32 -1.26 -13.91 9.47
N LEU A 33 -2.39 -14.62 9.52
CA LEU A 33 -2.89 -15.38 8.38
C LEU A 33 -3.28 -14.46 7.21
N LYS A 34 -4.00 -13.37 7.47
CA LYS A 34 -4.36 -12.36 6.45
C LYS A 34 -3.12 -11.73 5.84
N LEU A 35 -2.14 -11.32 6.66
CA LEU A 35 -0.86 -10.78 6.16
C LEU A 35 -0.07 -11.81 5.34
N THR A 36 -0.17 -13.09 5.67
CA THR A 36 0.45 -14.16 4.88
C THR A 36 -0.20 -14.26 3.51
N LEU A 37 -1.52 -14.26 3.44
CA LEU A 37 -2.26 -14.28 2.17
C LEU A 37 -1.96 -13.02 1.33
N LEU A 38 -2.01 -11.82 1.92
CA LEU A 38 -1.61 -10.58 1.26
C LEU A 38 -0.20 -10.68 0.67
N ALA A 39 0.74 -11.25 1.44
CA ALA A 39 2.12 -11.40 1.01
C ALA A 39 2.30 -12.45 -0.12
N THR A 40 1.52 -13.53 -0.12
CA THR A 40 1.63 -14.59 -1.14
C THR A 40 0.84 -14.26 -2.41
N GLU A 41 -0.39 -13.79 -2.27
CA GLU A 41 -1.29 -13.57 -3.41
C GLU A 41 -1.02 -12.27 -4.17
N LEU A 42 -0.55 -11.25 -3.48
CA LEU A 42 -0.36 -9.92 -4.09
C LEU A 42 1.10 -9.45 -4.09
N LEU A 43 1.75 -9.40 -2.92
CA LEU A 43 3.06 -8.74 -2.84
C LEU A 43 4.17 -9.57 -3.49
N GLN A 44 4.15 -10.90 -3.36
CA GLN A 44 5.20 -11.75 -3.92
C GLN A 44 5.18 -11.77 -5.46
N PRO A 45 4.03 -11.88 -6.16
CA PRO A 45 3.97 -11.71 -7.61
C PRO A 45 4.52 -10.37 -8.07
N LEU A 46 4.11 -9.26 -7.46
CA LEU A 46 4.64 -7.93 -7.77
C LEU A 46 6.16 -7.86 -7.56
N ARG A 47 6.64 -8.38 -6.42
CA ARG A 47 8.07 -8.44 -6.10
C ARG A 47 8.88 -9.22 -7.15
N ASN A 48 8.31 -10.28 -7.68
CA ASN A 48 8.96 -11.08 -8.74
C ASN A 48 9.06 -10.32 -10.05
N ALA A 49 8.06 -9.51 -10.40
CA ALA A 49 8.02 -8.72 -11.63
C ALA A 49 8.90 -7.46 -11.57
N VAL A 50 8.74 -6.63 -10.54
CA VAL A 50 9.42 -5.33 -10.51
C VAL A 50 10.79 -5.36 -9.85
N GLY A 51 11.04 -6.31 -8.96
CA GLY A 51 12.24 -6.37 -8.15
C GLY A 51 11.98 -5.98 -6.69
N SER A 52 12.96 -5.46 -5.96
CA SER A 52 12.87 -5.20 -4.52
C SER A 52 11.87 -4.12 -4.19
N LEU A 53 10.79 -4.48 -3.49
CA LEU A 53 9.81 -3.55 -2.95
C LEU A 53 10.18 -3.16 -1.51
N ARG A 54 10.03 -1.88 -1.19
CA ARG A 54 10.19 -1.34 0.16
C ARG A 54 8.81 -1.11 0.76
N ILE A 55 8.45 -1.87 1.78
CA ILE A 55 7.23 -1.61 2.56
C ILE A 55 7.50 -0.43 3.50
N THR A 56 6.77 0.64 3.33
CA THR A 56 6.85 1.86 4.14
C THR A 56 5.85 1.82 5.29
N SER A 57 4.70 1.16 5.10
CA SER A 57 3.70 0.90 6.13
C SER A 57 2.92 -0.38 5.80
N GLY A 58 2.68 -1.21 6.77
CA GLY A 58 1.83 -2.40 6.67
C GLY A 58 0.70 -2.33 7.71
N TYR A 59 0.57 -3.37 8.54
CA TYR A 59 -0.41 -3.39 9.62
C TYR A 59 -0.21 -2.23 10.59
N ARG A 60 -1.31 -1.65 10.99
CA ARG A 60 -1.43 -0.63 12.04
C ARG A 60 -2.52 -1.03 13.02
N SER A 61 -2.19 -1.12 14.31
CA SER A 61 -3.23 -1.26 15.32
C SER A 61 -4.18 -0.05 15.27
N PRO A 62 -5.47 -0.19 15.65
CA PRO A 62 -6.41 0.94 15.66
C PRO A 62 -5.85 2.15 16.41
N GLN A 63 -5.23 1.92 17.58
CA GLN A 63 -4.59 2.95 18.38
C GLN A 63 -3.44 3.66 17.63
N LEU A 64 -2.60 2.91 16.92
CA LEU A 64 -1.53 3.50 16.09
C LEU A 64 -2.12 4.31 14.94
N SER A 65 -3.18 3.80 14.29
CA SER A 65 -3.84 4.50 13.19
C SER A 65 -4.38 5.86 13.63
N GLU A 66 -5.06 5.93 14.76
CA GLU A 66 -5.55 7.18 15.34
C GLU A 66 -4.41 8.12 15.75
N ALA A 67 -3.34 7.59 16.35
CA ALA A 67 -2.17 8.38 16.76
C ALA A 67 -1.44 9.08 15.61
N ILE A 68 -1.55 8.55 14.39
CA ILE A 68 -1.00 9.18 13.17
C ILE A 68 -2.04 9.97 12.36
N GLY A 69 -3.24 10.20 12.90
CA GLY A 69 -4.30 10.96 12.27
C GLY A 69 -5.06 10.20 11.16
N SER A 70 -4.99 8.87 11.17
CA SER A 70 -5.72 8.00 10.24
C SER A 70 -6.92 7.36 10.94
N SER A 71 -7.82 6.76 10.16
CA SER A 71 -9.01 6.08 10.68
C SER A 71 -8.66 4.74 11.31
N SER A 72 -9.27 4.43 12.47
CA SER A 72 -9.24 3.08 13.07
C SER A 72 -9.96 2.02 12.24
N ASN A 73 -10.75 2.43 11.23
CA ASN A 73 -11.38 1.55 10.24
C ASN A 73 -10.57 1.39 8.95
N SER A 74 -9.33 1.86 8.92
CA SER A 74 -8.42 1.72 7.78
C SER A 74 -8.22 0.25 7.39
N GLN A 75 -7.98 -0.02 6.10
CA GLN A 75 -7.59 -1.35 5.61
C GLN A 75 -6.28 -1.85 6.23
N HIS A 76 -5.38 -0.95 6.62
CA HIS A 76 -4.19 -1.29 7.41
C HIS A 76 -4.56 -1.93 8.75
N CYS A 77 -5.62 -1.45 9.43
CA CYS A 77 -6.08 -2.03 10.70
C CYS A 77 -6.72 -3.41 10.54
N ARG A 78 -7.18 -3.75 9.34
CA ARG A 78 -7.79 -5.04 9.01
C ARG A 78 -6.83 -6.05 8.41
N TYR A 79 -5.50 -5.71 8.37
CA TYR A 79 -4.44 -6.53 7.77
C TYR A 79 -4.57 -6.71 6.24
N GLU A 80 -5.22 -5.77 5.57
CA GLU A 80 -5.62 -5.83 4.17
C GLU A 80 -4.80 -4.90 3.28
N ALA A 81 -3.94 -4.03 3.82
CA ALA A 81 -3.24 -3.02 3.05
C ALA A 81 -1.77 -2.85 3.43
N VAL A 82 -1.01 -2.38 2.43
CA VAL A 82 0.36 -1.90 2.58
C VAL A 82 0.57 -0.63 1.78
N ASP A 83 1.46 0.23 2.28
CA ASP A 83 2.05 1.34 1.53
C ASP A 83 3.46 0.92 1.11
N MET A 84 3.83 1.11 -0.16
CA MET A 84 5.09 0.62 -0.67
C MET A 84 5.73 1.54 -1.69
N GLN A 85 7.03 1.39 -1.85
CA GLN A 85 7.85 2.09 -2.81
C GLN A 85 8.73 1.11 -3.59
N PHE A 86 9.02 1.46 -4.83
CA PHE A 86 10.05 0.82 -5.64
C PHE A 86 11.17 1.82 -5.93
N VAL A 87 12.39 1.44 -5.56
CA VAL A 87 13.59 2.26 -5.76
C VAL A 87 14.60 1.47 -6.59
N LYS A 88 14.95 2.00 -7.75
CA LYS A 88 15.94 1.40 -8.64
C LYS A 88 17.14 2.34 -8.80
N ARG A 89 18.34 1.85 -8.44
CA ARG A 89 19.60 2.63 -8.54
C ARG A 89 19.51 4.01 -7.88
N GLY A 90 18.84 4.09 -6.70
CA GLY A 90 18.67 5.33 -5.95
C GLY A 90 17.59 6.28 -6.45
N LYS A 91 16.85 5.93 -7.52
CA LYS A 91 15.72 6.69 -8.02
C LYS A 91 14.42 5.96 -7.72
N MET A 92 13.39 6.70 -7.29
CA MET A 92 12.03 6.18 -7.18
C MET A 92 11.48 5.91 -8.58
N ASP A 93 10.66 4.87 -8.69
CA ASP A 93 9.97 4.47 -9.92
C ASP A 93 8.69 3.71 -9.52
N ASN A 94 7.88 4.39 -8.68
CA ASN A 94 6.72 3.78 -8.02
C ASN A 94 5.62 3.44 -9.00
N ILE A 95 5.54 4.13 -10.13
CA ILE A 95 4.56 3.84 -11.19
C ILE A 95 4.70 2.41 -11.72
N LYS A 96 5.91 1.84 -11.70
CA LYS A 96 6.14 0.44 -12.09
C LYS A 96 5.40 -0.58 -11.24
N ILE A 97 5.06 -0.23 -10.00
CA ILE A 97 4.25 -1.11 -9.15
C ILE A 97 2.84 -1.19 -9.73
N TYR A 98 2.29 -0.04 -10.13
CA TYR A 98 0.98 0.04 -10.76
C TYR A 98 0.96 -0.68 -12.11
N ASP A 99 1.94 -0.40 -12.99
CA ASP A 99 2.05 -1.05 -14.30
C ASP A 99 2.09 -2.58 -14.14
N ALA A 100 2.96 -3.09 -13.25
CA ALA A 100 3.06 -4.52 -13.01
C ALA A 100 1.78 -5.12 -12.41
N LEU A 101 1.05 -4.38 -11.58
CA LEU A 101 -0.23 -4.80 -11.01
C LEU A 101 -1.25 -5.06 -12.12
N ILE A 102 -1.30 -4.16 -13.11
CA ILE A 102 -2.22 -4.24 -14.25
C ILE A 102 -1.76 -5.31 -15.25
N ASP A 103 -0.48 -5.29 -15.65
CA ASP A 103 0.10 -6.24 -16.61
C ASP A 103 -0.01 -7.71 -16.19
N LEU A 104 0.11 -7.98 -14.89
CA LEU A 104 -0.04 -9.32 -14.32
C LEU A 104 -1.49 -9.70 -14.06
N ASP A 105 -2.43 -8.80 -14.31
CA ASP A 105 -3.87 -8.97 -14.01
C ASP A 105 -4.13 -9.47 -12.58
N LEU A 106 -3.35 -8.97 -11.61
CA LEU A 106 -3.48 -9.39 -10.22
C LEU A 106 -4.82 -8.92 -9.64
N ASP A 107 -5.40 -9.75 -8.79
CA ASP A 107 -6.58 -9.35 -8.01
C ASP A 107 -6.18 -8.43 -6.86
N PHE A 108 -6.90 -7.32 -6.67
CA PHE A 108 -6.67 -6.33 -5.60
C PHE A 108 -7.96 -5.58 -5.26
N ASP A 109 -8.06 -5.09 -4.03
CA ASP A 109 -9.23 -4.31 -3.63
C ASP A 109 -9.11 -2.85 -4.04
N GLN A 110 -7.99 -2.19 -3.67
CA GLN A 110 -7.76 -0.79 -3.99
C GLN A 110 -6.26 -0.55 -4.26
N CYS A 111 -5.97 0.18 -5.32
CA CYS A 111 -4.66 0.72 -5.62
C CYS A 111 -4.75 2.24 -5.69
N ILE A 112 -3.98 2.95 -4.86
CA ILE A 112 -3.96 4.41 -4.83
C ILE A 112 -2.56 4.89 -5.15
N LEU A 113 -2.47 5.74 -6.18
CA LEU A 113 -1.28 6.52 -6.51
C LEU A 113 -1.27 7.75 -5.59
N GLU A 114 -0.42 7.72 -4.57
CA GLU A 114 -0.46 8.72 -3.50
C GLU A 114 0.45 9.90 -3.81
N PHE A 115 -0.15 11.07 -3.99
CA PHE A 115 0.47 12.40 -4.11
C PHE A 115 1.47 12.55 -5.28
N GLY A 116 2.75 12.81 -5.01
CA GLY A 116 3.70 13.24 -6.04
C GLY A 116 3.30 14.58 -6.65
N ASN A 117 3.24 14.64 -7.99
CA ASN A 117 2.75 15.82 -8.72
C ASN A 117 1.26 15.73 -9.09
N ALA A 118 0.48 14.89 -8.38
CA ALA A 118 -0.95 14.70 -8.63
C ALA A 118 -1.76 15.96 -8.32
N THR A 119 -2.75 16.24 -9.16
CA THR A 119 -3.76 17.28 -8.94
C THR A 119 -5.16 16.74 -9.24
N GLU A 120 -6.18 17.59 -9.11
CA GLU A 120 -7.55 17.25 -9.50
C GLU A 120 -7.66 16.78 -10.97
N HIS A 121 -6.75 17.26 -11.84
CA HIS A 121 -6.80 17.05 -13.29
C HIS A 121 -5.59 16.33 -13.87
N ILE A 122 -4.58 16.03 -13.05
CA ILE A 122 -3.30 15.43 -13.50
C ILE A 122 -2.99 14.20 -12.66
N ASP A 123 -2.84 13.04 -13.32
CA ASP A 123 -2.33 11.84 -12.68
C ASP A 123 -0.84 12.00 -12.38
N PRO A 124 -0.33 11.45 -11.27
CA PRO A 124 1.07 11.59 -10.92
C PRO A 124 1.95 10.81 -11.90
N THR A 125 2.99 11.43 -12.39
CA THR A 125 4.05 10.73 -13.17
C THR A 125 4.95 9.91 -12.27
N GLU A 126 5.09 10.32 -11.00
CA GLU A 126 5.83 9.61 -9.96
C GLU A 126 5.11 9.86 -8.62
N PRO A 127 4.23 8.95 -8.19
CA PRO A 127 3.58 9.06 -6.87
C PRO A 127 4.63 8.89 -5.74
N ASP A 128 4.37 9.50 -4.60
CA ASP A 128 5.27 9.40 -3.44
C ASP A 128 5.36 7.97 -2.90
N TRP A 129 4.24 7.23 -2.97
CA TRP A 129 4.14 5.79 -2.71
C TRP A 129 2.87 5.22 -3.36
N ILE A 130 2.78 3.90 -3.38
CA ILE A 130 1.57 3.17 -3.77
C ILE A 130 0.93 2.59 -2.52
N HIS A 131 -0.33 2.97 -2.26
CA HIS A 131 -1.20 2.23 -1.36
C HIS A 131 -1.83 1.06 -2.12
N LEU A 132 -1.70 -0.14 -1.59
CA LEU A 132 -2.26 -1.32 -2.22
C LEU A 132 -2.95 -2.20 -1.18
N SER A 133 -4.19 -2.59 -1.46
CA SER A 133 -4.99 -3.42 -0.58
C SER A 133 -5.55 -4.65 -1.30
N TRP A 134 -5.78 -5.70 -0.51
CA TRP A 134 -6.30 -6.98 -0.96
C TRP A 134 -7.16 -7.61 0.13
N LYS A 135 -8.25 -8.25 -0.27
CA LYS A 135 -9.16 -9.02 0.59
C LYS A 135 -9.26 -10.45 0.06
N VAL A 136 -9.63 -11.37 0.94
CA VAL A 136 -9.83 -12.77 0.56
C VAL A 136 -10.96 -12.94 -0.46
N VAL A 137 -11.97 -12.06 -0.40
CA VAL A 137 -13.14 -12.04 -1.30
C VAL A 137 -13.56 -10.61 -1.60
N ASP A 138 -14.31 -10.42 -2.69
CA ASP A 138 -14.96 -9.17 -3.08
C ASP A 138 -13.98 -8.00 -3.27
N ASN A 139 -12.87 -8.25 -3.93
CA ASN A 139 -11.93 -7.21 -4.34
C ASN A 139 -12.56 -6.32 -5.42
N ARG A 140 -12.51 -5.00 -5.20
CA ARG A 140 -13.17 -4.01 -6.08
C ARG A 140 -12.38 -3.64 -7.33
N ARG A 141 -11.08 -3.96 -7.37
CA ARG A 141 -10.12 -3.52 -8.41
C ARG A 141 -10.18 -2.00 -8.63
N GLN A 142 -10.37 -1.25 -7.56
CA GLN A 142 -10.51 0.19 -7.61
C GLN A 142 -9.15 0.87 -7.70
N THR A 143 -8.96 1.70 -8.72
CA THR A 143 -7.74 2.51 -8.92
C THR A 143 -8.03 3.99 -8.71
N LEU A 144 -7.26 4.63 -7.83
CA LEU A 144 -7.44 6.01 -7.43
C LEU A 144 -6.12 6.79 -7.48
N VAL A 145 -6.26 8.09 -7.52
CA VAL A 145 -5.19 9.07 -7.27
C VAL A 145 -5.55 9.86 -6.02
N ALA A 146 -4.61 9.98 -5.09
CA ALA A 146 -4.71 10.91 -3.98
C ALA A 146 -3.94 12.19 -4.30
N TYR A 147 -4.57 13.35 -4.06
CA TYR A 147 -3.96 14.67 -4.28
C TYR A 147 -4.32 15.63 -3.16
N LYS A 148 -3.61 16.76 -3.09
CA LYS A 148 -3.95 17.86 -2.17
C LYS A 148 -4.76 18.92 -2.90
N ASP A 149 -5.91 19.30 -2.32
CA ASP A 149 -6.67 20.44 -2.80
C ASP A 149 -6.01 21.78 -2.38
N GLU A 150 -6.60 22.91 -2.79
CA GLU A 150 -6.13 24.25 -2.46
C GLU A 150 -6.06 24.55 -0.95
N ASN A 151 -6.81 23.82 -0.14
CA ASN A 151 -6.82 23.92 1.33
C ASN A 151 -5.90 22.88 1.99
N ASN A 152 -5.01 22.22 1.22
CA ASN A 152 -4.11 21.16 1.65
C ASN A 152 -4.84 19.92 2.24
N LYS A 153 -6.12 19.72 1.88
CA LYS A 153 -6.89 18.52 2.26
C LYS A 153 -6.68 17.42 1.24
N THR A 154 -6.49 16.19 1.72
CA THR A 154 -6.41 15.02 0.84
C THR A 154 -7.76 14.74 0.19
N LYS A 155 -7.75 14.61 -1.13
CA LYS A 155 -8.86 14.22 -1.97
C LYS A 155 -8.48 12.99 -2.78
N TYR A 156 -9.49 12.26 -3.23
CA TYR A 156 -9.34 11.05 -4.03
C TYR A 156 -10.21 11.17 -5.27
N ARG A 157 -9.69 10.69 -6.39
CA ARG A 157 -10.44 10.56 -7.65
C ARG A 157 -9.98 9.33 -8.43
N PRO A 158 -10.78 8.83 -9.39
CA PRO A 158 -10.30 7.83 -10.34
C PRO A 158 -9.09 8.32 -11.14
N ILE A 159 -8.28 7.39 -11.63
CA ILE A 159 -7.20 7.66 -12.59
C ILE A 159 -7.84 8.13 -13.91
N ILE A 160 -7.26 9.18 -14.54
CA ILE A 160 -7.82 9.81 -15.75
C ILE A 160 -7.18 9.24 -17.02
N ASN A 161 -5.86 9.11 -17.07
CA ASN A 161 -5.09 8.93 -18.31
C ASN A 161 -4.28 7.63 -18.38
N TYR A 162 -4.39 6.73 -17.42
CA TYR A 162 -3.76 5.42 -17.57
C TYR A 162 -4.60 4.55 -18.51
N ASN A 163 -4.47 4.83 -19.81
CA ASN A 163 -4.84 3.85 -20.82
C ASN A 163 -3.86 2.70 -20.73
N CYS A 164 -4.36 1.50 -20.43
CA CYS A 164 -3.65 0.26 -20.73
C CYS A 164 -3.27 0.31 -22.22
N ILE A 165 -1.98 0.49 -22.52
CA ILE A 165 -1.44 0.30 -23.88
C ILE A 165 -1.22 -1.18 -24.08
#